data_638cb259d0d8a0967f64305b5c0d0be7
#
_entry.id   638cb259d0d8a0967f64305b5c0d0be7
#
_cell.length_a   1.000
_cell.length_b   1.000
_cell.length_c   1.000
_cell.angle_alpha   90.00
_cell.angle_beta   90.00
_cell.angle_gamma   90.00
#
_symmetry.space_group_name_H-M   'P 1'
#
loop_
_entity.id
_entity.type
_entity.pdbx_description
1 polymer ?
#
loop_
_entity_poly.entity_id
_entity_poly.type
_entity_poly.pdbx_seq_one_letter_code
_entity_poly.pdbx_strand_id
1 'polypeptide(L)'
;MLTTQVTVVVATRNRRPGLCRTLEYLAALPERPPIVVVDNGSTDGTADAVREKFPQVELVLLRRNLGAHARNYGVHRARTRYVALSDDDSWWEPGALTRAVRVLEDHPRLGLVAGTTLVGEEDDPDPLNAVLAASPLTRGALPGPRVLGFLGCAAVARRDAFLAAGGYSRLLRIGGEEELLAYDLAALGWPISYRPDVVVHHWPSAARDPRRRRAQELRNHVLIGWLRRPLAHALAETGWLAAAARRDRDPVTSRALAEALLNLPRALSRRRLLPPSVEADIQLLEHSNAA
;
A
#
# COMPACT_ATOMS: atom_id res chain seq x y z
N MET A 1 4.80 -21.23 22.81
CA MET A 1 4.05 -20.97 21.56
C MET A 1 3.97 -19.47 21.39
N LEU A 2 4.63 -18.88 20.41
CA LEU A 2 4.40 -17.48 20.04
C LEU A 2 2.96 -17.41 19.52
N THR A 3 2.05 -16.91 20.32
CA THR A 3 0.69 -16.57 19.86
C THR A 3 0.85 -15.66 18.66
N THR A 4 0.23 -16.00 17.55
CA THR A 4 0.34 -15.27 16.29
C THR A 4 -0.06 -13.80 16.52
N GLN A 5 0.92 -12.91 16.52
CA GLN A 5 0.71 -11.49 16.80
C GLN A 5 0.37 -10.67 15.55
N VAL A 6 0.32 -11.32 14.38
CA VAL A 6 0.09 -10.69 13.09
C VAL A 6 -1.10 -11.34 12.37
N THR A 7 -1.99 -10.52 11.82
CA THR A 7 -3.08 -10.95 10.92
C THR A 7 -2.74 -10.57 9.49
N VAL A 8 -2.88 -11.51 8.55
CA VAL A 8 -2.78 -11.20 7.12
C VAL A 8 -4.11 -10.65 6.61
N VAL A 9 -4.07 -9.52 5.94
CA VAL A 9 -5.24 -8.83 5.36
C VAL A 9 -5.11 -8.82 3.84
N VAL A 10 -6.06 -9.48 3.17
CA VAL A 10 -6.12 -9.56 1.70
C VAL A 10 -7.37 -8.84 1.22
N ALA A 11 -7.26 -7.91 0.26
CA ALA A 11 -8.41 -7.36 -0.44
C ALA A 11 -8.47 -7.92 -1.86
N THR A 12 -9.64 -8.38 -2.28
CA THR A 12 -9.84 -9.03 -3.58
C THR A 12 -11.07 -8.50 -4.30
N ARG A 13 -11.09 -8.61 -5.62
CA ARG A 13 -12.27 -8.39 -6.44
C ARG A 13 -12.19 -9.13 -7.78
N ASN A 14 -13.14 -10.06 -7.99
CA ASN A 14 -13.23 -10.84 -9.23
C ASN A 14 -11.90 -11.55 -9.59
N ARG A 15 -11.32 -12.23 -8.61
CA ARG A 15 -10.00 -12.88 -8.70
C ARG A 15 -10.00 -14.28 -8.06
N ARG A 16 -11.14 -14.99 -8.16
CA ARG A 16 -11.33 -16.30 -7.52
C ARG A 16 -10.13 -17.25 -7.67
N PRO A 17 -9.59 -17.53 -8.86
CA PRO A 17 -8.47 -18.49 -8.99
C PRO A 17 -7.19 -18.00 -8.31
N GLY A 18 -6.81 -16.72 -8.48
CA GLY A 18 -5.62 -16.13 -7.87
C GLY A 18 -5.72 -16.14 -6.35
N LEU A 19 -6.84 -15.67 -5.80
CA LEU A 19 -7.07 -15.65 -4.37
C LEU A 19 -7.02 -17.06 -3.75
N CYS A 20 -7.63 -18.07 -4.37
CA CYS A 20 -7.57 -19.43 -3.84
C CYS A 20 -6.12 -19.92 -3.73
N ARG A 21 -5.31 -19.72 -4.75
CA ARG A 21 -3.87 -20.05 -4.73
C ARG A 21 -3.13 -19.27 -3.63
N THR A 22 -3.36 -17.96 -3.52
CA THR A 22 -2.78 -17.13 -2.45
C THR A 22 -3.14 -17.64 -1.06
N LEU A 23 -4.41 -18.02 -0.84
CA LEU A 23 -4.87 -18.55 0.43
C LEU A 23 -4.28 -19.92 0.76
N GLU A 24 -4.01 -20.76 -0.24
CA GLU A 24 -3.28 -22.04 -0.06
C GLU A 24 -1.87 -21.80 0.47
N TYR A 25 -1.11 -20.86 -0.14
CA TYR A 25 0.22 -20.48 0.34
C TYR A 25 0.19 -19.88 1.74
N LEU A 26 -0.73 -18.96 2.00
CA LEU A 26 -0.86 -18.30 3.31
C LEU A 26 -1.28 -19.29 4.42
N ALA A 27 -2.13 -20.26 4.11
CA ALA A 27 -2.54 -21.30 5.05
C ALA A 27 -1.43 -22.31 5.37
N ALA A 28 -0.48 -22.50 4.43
CA ALA A 28 0.68 -23.38 4.59
C ALA A 28 1.82 -22.73 5.41
N LEU A 29 1.74 -21.42 5.72
CA LEU A 29 2.78 -20.74 6.51
C LEU A 29 2.95 -21.37 7.89
N PRO A 30 4.20 -21.61 8.34
CA PRO A 30 4.47 -22.18 9.67
C PRO A 30 3.98 -21.28 10.81
N GLU A 31 3.88 -19.98 10.59
CA GLU A 31 3.34 -19.00 11.51
C GLU A 31 1.84 -19.14 11.75
N ARG A 32 1.11 -19.76 10.83
CA ARG A 32 -0.36 -19.92 10.86
C ARG A 32 -1.10 -18.64 11.25
N PRO A 33 -0.88 -17.52 10.55
CA PRO A 33 -1.49 -16.25 10.89
C PRO A 33 -3.01 -16.34 10.70
N PRO A 34 -3.82 -15.66 11.53
CA PRO A 34 -5.20 -15.36 11.18
C PRO A 34 -5.23 -14.61 9.84
N ILE A 35 -6.20 -14.97 8.99
CA ILE A 35 -6.35 -14.35 7.66
C ILE A 35 -7.72 -13.68 7.59
N VAL A 36 -7.74 -12.43 7.16
CA VAL A 36 -8.97 -11.67 6.85
C VAL A 36 -8.98 -11.37 5.37
N VAL A 37 -9.96 -11.90 4.67
CA VAL A 37 -10.22 -11.58 3.26
C VAL A 37 -11.35 -10.54 3.19
N VAL A 38 -11.10 -9.45 2.47
CA VAL A 38 -12.12 -8.43 2.18
C VAL A 38 -12.52 -8.55 0.71
N ASP A 39 -13.67 -9.12 0.47
CA ASP A 39 -14.28 -9.17 -0.85
C ASP A 39 -14.86 -7.79 -1.21
N ASN A 40 -14.24 -7.14 -2.16
CA ASN A 40 -14.51 -5.76 -2.58
C ASN A 40 -15.63 -5.69 -3.64
N GLY A 41 -16.71 -6.45 -3.44
CA GLY A 41 -17.88 -6.53 -4.31
C GLY A 41 -17.63 -7.41 -5.54
N SER A 42 -17.18 -8.64 -5.35
CA SER A 42 -17.03 -9.63 -6.42
C SER A 42 -18.37 -10.17 -6.90
N THR A 43 -18.40 -10.61 -8.16
CA THR A 43 -19.57 -11.20 -8.84
C THR A 43 -19.23 -12.53 -9.53
N ASP A 44 -18.00 -13.05 -9.34
CA ASP A 44 -17.46 -14.25 -10.01
C ASP A 44 -17.48 -15.52 -9.12
N GLY A 45 -18.21 -15.47 -8.00
CA GLY A 45 -18.24 -16.56 -7.02
C GLY A 45 -17.02 -16.61 -6.08
N THR A 46 -16.21 -15.54 -6.02
CA THR A 46 -15.05 -15.44 -5.11
C THR A 46 -15.46 -15.70 -3.66
N ALA A 47 -16.50 -15.02 -3.18
CA ALA A 47 -16.95 -15.14 -1.79
C ALA A 47 -17.36 -16.56 -1.41
N ASP A 48 -18.07 -17.26 -2.30
CA ASP A 48 -18.54 -18.62 -2.05
C ASP A 48 -17.37 -19.62 -2.04
N ALA A 49 -16.40 -19.44 -2.96
CA ALA A 49 -15.20 -20.25 -2.96
C ALA A 49 -14.37 -20.10 -1.66
N VAL A 50 -14.28 -18.88 -1.10
CA VAL A 50 -13.60 -18.67 0.19
C VAL A 50 -14.33 -19.38 1.32
N ARG A 51 -15.66 -19.29 1.41
CA ARG A 51 -16.44 -19.96 2.46
C ARG A 51 -16.33 -21.48 2.40
N GLU A 52 -16.34 -22.02 1.19
CA GLU A 52 -16.31 -23.47 0.97
C GLU A 52 -14.94 -24.07 1.25
N LYS A 53 -13.88 -23.44 0.69
CA LYS A 53 -12.52 -24.02 0.70
C LYS A 53 -11.66 -23.59 1.89
N PHE A 54 -11.95 -22.41 2.47
CA PHE A 54 -11.15 -21.79 3.53
C PHE A 54 -12.00 -21.34 4.71
N PRO A 55 -12.73 -22.29 5.38
CA PRO A 55 -13.66 -21.93 6.48
C PRO A 55 -12.99 -21.27 7.68
N GLN A 56 -11.66 -21.37 7.80
CA GLN A 56 -10.85 -20.72 8.85
C GLN A 56 -10.55 -19.24 8.55
N VAL A 57 -10.80 -18.77 7.33
CA VAL A 57 -10.56 -17.38 6.91
C VAL A 57 -11.76 -16.51 7.29
N GLU A 58 -11.51 -15.39 7.95
CA GLU A 58 -12.55 -14.40 8.19
C GLU A 58 -12.85 -13.64 6.90
N LEU A 59 -14.08 -13.74 6.40
CA LEU A 59 -14.54 -13.09 5.17
C LEU A 59 -15.40 -11.87 5.46
N VAL A 60 -14.95 -10.71 4.96
CA VAL A 60 -15.69 -9.44 5.00
C VAL A 60 -16.23 -9.12 3.62
N LEU A 61 -17.54 -8.97 3.49
CA LEU A 61 -18.21 -8.66 2.21
C LEU A 61 -18.53 -7.18 2.10
N LEU A 62 -18.06 -6.54 1.03
CA LEU A 62 -18.42 -5.18 0.68
C LEU A 62 -19.41 -5.18 -0.49
N ARG A 63 -20.39 -4.28 -0.46
CA ARG A 63 -21.42 -4.18 -1.50
C ARG A 63 -20.91 -3.56 -2.82
N ARG A 64 -19.75 -2.91 -2.80
CA ARG A 64 -19.16 -2.19 -3.93
C ARG A 64 -17.65 -2.09 -3.84
N ASN A 65 -17.00 -1.89 -4.99
CA ASN A 65 -15.57 -1.68 -5.05
C ASN A 65 -15.14 -0.34 -4.43
N LEU A 66 -14.34 -0.40 -3.37
CA LEU A 66 -13.75 0.74 -2.67
C LEU A 66 -12.26 0.95 -3.01
N GLY A 67 -11.69 0.18 -3.94
CA GLY A 67 -10.25 0.18 -4.22
C GLY A 67 -9.43 -0.32 -3.02
N ALA A 68 -8.23 0.20 -2.84
CA ALA A 68 -7.34 -0.17 -1.74
C ALA A 68 -7.94 0.12 -0.35
N HIS A 69 -8.85 1.11 -0.24
CA HIS A 69 -9.56 1.40 1.01
C HIS A 69 -10.30 0.18 1.61
N ALA A 70 -10.60 -0.84 0.80
CA ALA A 70 -11.17 -2.10 1.28
C ALA A 70 -10.29 -2.75 2.36
N ARG A 71 -8.95 -2.65 2.27
CA ARG A 71 -8.02 -3.19 3.27
C ARG A 71 -8.25 -2.61 4.67
N ASN A 72 -8.72 -1.36 4.78
CA ASN A 72 -9.03 -0.77 6.08
C ASN A 72 -10.07 -1.57 6.85
N TYR A 73 -11.07 -2.14 6.16
CA TYR A 73 -12.07 -3.02 6.79
C TYR A 73 -11.43 -4.28 7.36
N GLY A 74 -10.48 -4.87 6.65
CA GLY A 74 -9.70 -6.02 7.13
C GLY A 74 -8.84 -5.66 8.35
N VAL A 75 -8.16 -4.51 8.32
CA VAL A 75 -7.35 -4.02 9.44
C VAL A 75 -8.23 -3.72 10.67
N HIS A 76 -9.43 -3.19 10.48
CA HIS A 76 -10.38 -3.00 11.58
C HIS A 76 -10.85 -4.34 12.19
N ARG A 77 -10.99 -5.39 11.38
CA ARG A 77 -11.39 -6.74 11.84
C ARG A 77 -10.25 -7.47 12.53
N ALA A 78 -9.01 -7.23 12.14
CA ALA A 78 -7.85 -7.82 12.78
C ALA A 78 -7.82 -7.54 14.28
N ARG A 79 -7.52 -8.57 15.09
CA ARG A 79 -7.45 -8.47 16.55
C ARG A 79 -6.02 -8.52 17.08
N THR A 80 -5.06 -8.74 16.20
CA THR A 80 -3.64 -8.82 16.51
C THR A 80 -3.00 -7.43 16.56
N ARG A 81 -1.85 -7.33 17.22
CA ARG A 81 -1.10 -6.08 17.35
C ARG A 81 -0.55 -5.58 16.02
N TYR A 82 -0.25 -6.52 15.12
CA TYR A 82 0.31 -6.22 13.80
C TYR A 82 -0.62 -6.72 12.70
N VAL A 83 -0.51 -6.10 11.54
CA VAL A 83 -1.22 -6.49 10.32
C VAL A 83 -0.22 -6.60 9.17
N ALA A 84 -0.27 -7.69 8.45
CA ALA A 84 0.47 -7.90 7.21
C ALA A 84 -0.48 -7.71 6.04
N LEU A 85 -0.13 -6.84 5.11
CA LEU A 85 -0.94 -6.59 3.93
C LEU A 85 -0.50 -7.51 2.80
N SER A 86 -1.45 -8.11 2.10
CA SER A 86 -1.20 -8.94 0.92
C SER A 86 -2.19 -8.58 -0.19
N ASP A 87 -1.78 -8.81 -1.43
CA ASP A 87 -2.65 -8.81 -2.59
C ASP A 87 -3.26 -10.19 -2.81
N ASP A 88 -4.28 -10.30 -3.64
CA ASP A 88 -4.91 -11.58 -3.99
C ASP A 88 -4.07 -12.42 -4.97
N ASP A 89 -2.85 -11.96 -5.25
CA ASP A 89 -1.83 -12.61 -6.06
C ASP A 89 -0.43 -12.53 -5.41
N SER A 90 -0.37 -12.41 -4.05
CA SER A 90 0.89 -12.36 -3.31
C SER A 90 0.84 -13.16 -2.00
N TRP A 91 1.99 -13.69 -1.54
CA TRP A 91 2.11 -14.43 -0.28
C TRP A 91 3.49 -14.23 0.35
N TRP A 92 3.55 -14.40 1.66
CA TRP A 92 4.76 -14.25 2.45
C TRP A 92 5.64 -15.50 2.37
N GLU A 93 6.95 -15.30 2.34
CA GLU A 93 7.92 -16.39 2.55
C GLU A 93 7.83 -16.95 3.98
N PRO A 94 8.01 -18.28 4.19
CA PRO A 94 8.08 -18.86 5.53
C PRO A 94 9.10 -18.13 6.44
N GLY A 95 8.67 -17.73 7.63
CA GLY A 95 9.48 -16.96 8.58
C GLY A 95 9.49 -15.44 8.38
N ALA A 96 9.02 -14.92 7.24
CA ALA A 96 9.02 -13.49 6.97
C ALA A 96 8.15 -12.70 7.96
N LEU A 97 6.98 -13.21 8.28
CA LEU A 97 6.08 -12.59 9.27
C LEU A 97 6.70 -12.56 10.67
N THR A 98 7.37 -13.64 11.05
CA THR A 98 8.10 -13.72 12.35
C THR A 98 9.23 -12.71 12.40
N ARG A 99 10.02 -12.57 11.32
CA ARG A 99 11.09 -11.56 11.22
C ARG A 99 10.54 -10.14 11.34
N ALA A 100 9.48 -9.83 10.61
CA ALA A 100 8.85 -8.51 10.65
C ALA A 100 8.29 -8.15 12.03
N VAL A 101 7.63 -9.11 12.71
CA VAL A 101 7.08 -8.91 14.05
C VAL A 101 8.20 -8.65 15.05
N ARG A 102 9.30 -9.43 15.04
CA ARG A 102 10.46 -9.19 15.91
C ARG A 102 11.04 -7.79 15.72
N VAL A 103 11.22 -7.36 14.46
CA VAL A 103 11.71 -6.02 14.14
C VAL A 103 10.80 -4.94 14.74
N LEU A 104 9.48 -5.10 14.63
CA LEU A 104 8.51 -4.16 15.21
C LEU A 104 8.52 -4.20 16.75
N GLU A 105 8.74 -5.34 17.37
CA GLU A 105 8.84 -5.46 18.84
C GLU A 105 10.12 -4.81 19.38
N ASP A 106 11.26 -5.05 18.73
CA ASP A 106 12.55 -4.48 19.10
C ASP A 106 12.62 -2.96 18.89
N HIS A 107 11.75 -2.42 17.98
CA HIS A 107 11.67 -1.00 17.65
C HIS A 107 10.27 -0.42 17.89
N PRO A 108 9.89 -0.09 19.16
CA PRO A 108 8.53 0.33 19.51
C PRO A 108 8.00 1.57 18.79
N ARG A 109 8.89 2.42 18.28
CA ARG A 109 8.52 3.60 17.49
C ARG A 109 8.35 3.33 15.99
N LEU A 110 8.78 2.17 15.50
CA LEU A 110 8.64 1.79 14.09
C LEU A 110 7.16 1.52 13.77
N GLY A 111 6.60 2.24 12.82
CA GLY A 111 5.19 2.10 12.43
C GLY A 111 4.94 0.97 11.43
N LEU A 112 5.90 0.77 10.51
CA LEU A 112 5.75 -0.20 9.43
C LEU A 112 7.12 -0.75 8.99
N VAL A 113 7.16 -2.04 8.70
CA VAL A 113 8.23 -2.73 7.99
C VAL A 113 7.82 -2.90 6.53
N ALA A 114 8.60 -2.33 5.62
CA ALA A 114 8.51 -2.57 4.19
C ALA A 114 9.42 -3.72 3.80
N GLY A 115 8.88 -4.77 3.21
CA GLY A 115 9.62 -5.97 2.81
C GLY A 115 10.12 -5.91 1.37
N THR A 116 10.86 -6.95 1.00
CA THR A 116 11.30 -7.24 -0.36
C THR A 116 10.21 -7.96 -1.13
N THR A 117 9.98 -7.57 -2.36
CA THR A 117 9.05 -8.25 -3.27
C THR A 117 9.81 -8.96 -4.38
N LEU A 118 9.51 -10.23 -4.57
CA LEU A 118 9.96 -11.06 -5.68
C LEU A 118 8.77 -11.27 -6.63
N VAL A 119 9.00 -11.06 -7.94
CA VAL A 119 7.93 -10.98 -8.94
C VAL A 119 8.00 -12.13 -9.92
N GLY A 120 6.85 -12.74 -10.21
CA GLY A 120 6.73 -13.81 -11.20
C GLY A 120 7.23 -15.16 -10.72
N GLU A 121 7.28 -16.13 -11.63
CA GLU A 121 7.69 -17.51 -11.35
C GLU A 121 9.21 -17.64 -11.15
N GLU A 122 9.97 -16.73 -11.71
CA GLU A 122 11.44 -16.68 -11.61
C GLU A 122 11.93 -15.91 -10.37
N ASP A 123 11.01 -15.41 -9.54
CA ASP A 123 11.33 -14.62 -8.35
C ASP A 123 12.22 -13.39 -8.63
N ASP A 124 11.97 -12.71 -9.74
CA ASP A 124 12.71 -11.50 -10.11
C ASP A 124 12.52 -10.39 -9.06
N PRO A 125 13.59 -9.73 -8.59
CA PRO A 125 13.45 -8.63 -7.66
C PRO A 125 12.63 -7.47 -8.25
N ASP A 126 11.59 -7.01 -7.53
CA ASP A 126 10.89 -5.79 -7.93
C ASP A 126 11.86 -4.60 -7.93
N PRO A 127 11.87 -3.76 -8.99
CA PRO A 127 12.77 -2.59 -9.07
C PRO A 127 12.68 -1.65 -7.86
N LEU A 128 11.53 -1.55 -7.20
CA LEU A 128 11.38 -0.73 -6.01
C LEU A 128 12.25 -1.22 -4.83
N ASN A 129 12.61 -2.51 -4.78
CA ASN A 129 13.49 -3.02 -3.72
C ASN A 129 14.83 -2.26 -3.68
N ALA A 130 15.43 -2.03 -4.84
CA ALA A 130 16.69 -1.28 -4.96
C ALA A 130 16.52 0.19 -4.54
N VAL A 131 15.41 0.82 -4.92
CA VAL A 131 15.09 2.20 -4.53
C VAL A 131 14.92 2.32 -3.01
N LEU A 132 14.21 1.39 -2.38
CA LEU A 132 14.02 1.38 -0.93
C LEU A 132 15.33 1.11 -0.18
N ALA A 133 16.16 0.21 -0.69
CA ALA A 133 17.47 -0.11 -0.11
C ALA A 133 18.44 1.08 -0.17
N ALA A 134 18.39 1.86 -1.25
CA ALA A 134 19.25 3.02 -1.49
C ALA A 134 18.68 4.34 -0.95
N SER A 135 17.64 4.31 -0.13
CA SER A 135 17.00 5.53 0.38
C SER A 135 18.01 6.48 1.04
N PRO A 136 18.08 7.76 0.62
CA PRO A 136 19.00 8.75 1.17
C PRO A 136 18.54 9.30 2.54
N LEU A 137 17.39 8.91 3.03
CA LEU A 137 16.83 9.42 4.27
C LEU A 137 17.66 8.98 5.48
N THR A 138 17.86 9.90 6.42
CA THR A 138 18.59 9.60 7.65
C THR A 138 17.97 8.42 8.40
N ARG A 139 18.72 7.34 8.54
CA ARG A 139 18.30 6.10 9.15
C ARG A 139 18.06 6.23 10.66
N GLY A 140 18.93 6.95 11.36
CA GLY A 140 18.90 7.01 12.82
C GLY A 140 19.05 5.62 13.45
N ALA A 141 18.26 5.33 14.49
CA ALA A 141 18.22 4.05 15.20
C ALA A 141 17.30 3.00 14.56
N LEU A 142 16.90 3.17 13.30
CA LEU A 142 16.03 2.21 12.62
C LEU A 142 16.79 0.94 12.19
N PRO A 143 16.11 -0.20 12.09
CA PRO A 143 16.72 -1.50 11.79
C PRO A 143 17.21 -1.64 10.33
N GLY A 144 16.78 -0.75 9.46
CA GLY A 144 17.14 -0.69 8.04
C GLY A 144 16.98 0.71 7.48
N PRO A 145 17.12 0.93 6.16
CA PRO A 145 16.87 2.22 5.52
C PRO A 145 15.50 2.80 5.91
N ARG A 146 15.46 4.09 6.21
CA ARG A 146 14.21 4.83 6.39
C ARG A 146 13.62 5.14 5.02
N VAL A 147 12.33 4.88 4.85
CA VAL A 147 11.66 5.07 3.56
C VAL A 147 10.34 5.82 3.74
N LEU A 148 9.84 6.45 2.67
CA LEU A 148 8.52 7.10 2.59
C LEU A 148 7.66 6.48 1.48
N GLY A 149 7.84 5.18 1.24
CA GLY A 149 7.06 4.38 0.31
C GLY A 149 7.23 2.90 0.62
N PHE A 150 6.34 2.09 0.10
CA PHE A 150 6.37 0.63 0.22
C PHE A 150 5.44 0.00 -0.81
N LEU A 151 5.54 -1.31 -1.04
CA LEU A 151 4.53 -2.05 -1.80
C LEU A 151 3.45 -2.57 -0.86
N GLY A 152 2.18 -2.36 -1.24
CA GLY A 152 1.04 -2.76 -0.43
C GLY A 152 0.93 -4.25 -0.17
N CYS A 153 1.57 -5.10 -0.99
CA CYS A 153 1.65 -6.54 -0.77
C CYS A 153 2.79 -6.97 0.16
N ALA A 154 3.75 -6.08 0.48
CA ALA A 154 4.96 -6.39 1.24
C ALA A 154 5.13 -5.49 2.47
N ALA A 155 4.04 -5.22 3.18
CA ALA A 155 4.03 -4.32 4.33
C ALA A 155 3.48 -5.00 5.59
N VAL A 156 4.24 -4.93 6.69
CA VAL A 156 3.76 -5.31 8.02
C VAL A 156 3.72 -4.07 8.90
N ALA A 157 2.53 -3.69 9.35
CA ALA A 157 2.30 -2.46 10.11
C ALA A 157 1.87 -2.73 11.55
N ARG A 158 2.20 -1.81 12.46
CA ARG A 158 1.45 -1.68 13.71
C ARG A 158 0.01 -1.32 13.37
N ARG A 159 -0.93 -2.12 13.87
CA ARG A 159 -2.34 -1.91 13.61
C ARG A 159 -2.82 -0.53 14.10
N ASP A 160 -2.41 -0.12 15.28
CA ASP A 160 -2.73 1.17 15.87
C ASP A 160 -2.14 2.35 15.08
N ALA A 161 -0.89 2.25 14.62
CA ALA A 161 -0.27 3.27 13.76
C ALA A 161 -0.99 3.40 12.42
N PHE A 162 -1.32 2.27 11.76
CA PHE A 162 -2.08 2.25 10.53
C PHE A 162 -3.45 2.93 10.68
N LEU A 163 -4.18 2.60 11.77
CA LEU A 163 -5.50 3.16 12.05
C LEU A 163 -5.41 4.65 12.43
N ALA A 164 -4.43 5.05 13.23
CA ALA A 164 -4.21 6.45 13.60
C ALA A 164 -3.87 7.33 12.38
N ALA A 165 -3.13 6.80 11.41
CA ALA A 165 -2.86 7.47 10.13
C ALA A 165 -4.10 7.54 9.22
N GLY A 166 -5.18 6.84 9.55
CA GLY A 166 -6.42 6.78 8.77
C GLY A 166 -6.42 5.71 7.68
N GLY A 167 -5.35 4.93 7.57
CA GLY A 167 -5.20 3.87 6.59
C GLY A 167 -5.23 4.37 5.14
N TYR A 168 -5.63 3.51 4.22
CA TYR A 168 -5.73 3.87 2.81
C TYR A 168 -6.86 4.84 2.52
N SER A 169 -6.55 5.92 1.81
CA SER A 169 -7.51 6.97 1.47
C SER A 169 -8.59 6.49 0.51
N ARG A 170 -9.85 6.73 0.87
CA ARG A 170 -10.98 6.45 -0.02
C ARG A 170 -10.97 7.31 -1.29
N LEU A 171 -10.30 8.46 -1.26
CA LEU A 171 -10.25 9.39 -2.38
C LEU A 171 -9.37 8.85 -3.52
N LEU A 172 -8.24 8.21 -3.19
CA LEU A 172 -7.26 7.77 -4.17
C LEU A 172 -7.67 6.49 -4.90
N ARG A 173 -8.36 5.58 -4.24
CA ARG A 173 -8.80 4.26 -4.72
C ARG A 173 -7.63 3.29 -4.93
N ILE A 174 -6.83 3.42 -6.00
CA ILE A 174 -5.64 2.62 -6.34
C ILE A 174 -4.62 3.51 -7.00
N GLY A 175 -3.34 3.36 -6.63
CA GLY A 175 -2.17 4.12 -7.09
C GLY A 175 -1.89 5.35 -6.23
N GLY A 176 -0.77 5.34 -5.50
CA GLY A 176 -0.35 6.39 -4.57
C GLY A 176 -0.96 6.33 -3.18
N GLU A 177 -1.78 5.30 -2.89
CA GLU A 177 -2.34 5.09 -1.56
C GLU A 177 -1.28 4.74 -0.52
N GLU A 178 -0.27 4.00 -0.91
CA GLU A 178 0.89 3.65 -0.09
C GLU A 178 1.74 4.88 0.22
N GLU A 179 1.97 5.72 -0.78
CA GLU A 179 2.69 6.99 -0.64
C GLU A 179 1.98 7.91 0.36
N LEU A 180 0.68 8.13 0.19
CA LEU A 180 -0.09 8.97 1.10
C LEU A 180 -0.10 8.43 2.52
N LEU A 181 -0.23 7.10 2.69
CA LEU A 181 -0.18 6.46 4.01
C LEU A 181 1.22 6.59 4.63
N ALA A 182 2.29 6.46 3.84
CA ALA A 182 3.65 6.64 4.32
C ALA A 182 3.88 8.09 4.83
N TYR A 183 3.36 9.08 4.11
CA TYR A 183 3.40 10.48 4.54
C TYR A 183 2.62 10.71 5.84
N ASP A 184 1.42 10.13 5.95
CA ASP A 184 0.58 10.27 7.14
C ASP A 184 1.20 9.55 8.36
N LEU A 185 1.82 8.38 8.18
CA LEU A 185 2.59 7.71 9.23
C LEU A 185 3.77 8.55 9.70
N ALA A 186 4.57 9.06 8.76
CA ALA A 186 5.72 9.91 9.08
C ALA A 186 5.31 11.19 9.81
N ALA A 187 4.21 11.82 9.39
CA ALA A 187 3.67 13.02 10.04
C ALA A 187 3.21 12.79 11.49
N LEU A 188 2.85 11.54 11.83
CA LEU A 188 2.49 11.13 13.18
C LEU A 188 3.69 10.60 14.00
N GLY A 189 4.91 10.66 13.43
CA GLY A 189 6.12 10.16 14.08
C GLY A 189 6.28 8.65 14.04
N TRP A 190 5.58 7.94 13.13
CA TRP A 190 5.72 6.53 12.85
C TRP A 190 6.60 6.31 11.62
N PRO A 191 7.93 6.13 11.76
CA PRO A 191 8.81 5.87 10.63
C PRO A 191 8.51 4.52 9.99
N ILE A 192 8.91 4.38 8.73
CA ILE A 192 8.91 3.15 7.96
C ILE A 192 10.36 2.72 7.73
N SER A 193 10.66 1.44 7.88
CA SER A 193 11.98 0.89 7.59
C SER A 193 11.89 -0.24 6.57
N TYR A 194 12.76 -0.21 5.57
CA TYR A 194 12.91 -1.30 4.62
C TYR A 194 13.74 -2.45 5.23
N ARG A 195 13.29 -3.69 5.00
CA ARG A 195 13.93 -4.90 5.49
C ARG A 195 14.05 -5.92 4.36
N PRO A 196 15.26 -6.13 3.80
CA PRO A 196 15.48 -7.06 2.70
C PRO A 196 15.24 -8.53 3.06
N ASP A 197 15.30 -8.87 4.34
CA ASP A 197 15.07 -10.22 4.87
C ASP A 197 13.58 -10.55 5.12
N VAL A 198 12.68 -9.60 4.90
CA VAL A 198 11.22 -9.79 4.97
C VAL A 198 10.69 -9.92 3.54
N VAL A 199 10.53 -11.15 3.06
CA VAL A 199 10.30 -11.46 1.64
C VAL A 199 8.84 -11.82 1.35
N VAL A 200 8.35 -11.34 0.22
CA VAL A 200 7.02 -11.61 -0.36
C VAL A 200 7.17 -12.02 -1.81
N HIS A 201 6.42 -13.04 -2.22
CA HIS A 201 6.25 -13.42 -3.63
C HIS A 201 5.00 -12.74 -4.19
N HIS A 202 5.10 -12.18 -5.38
CA HIS A 202 4.01 -11.48 -6.06
C HIS A 202 3.91 -11.93 -7.51
N TRP A 203 2.79 -12.56 -7.86
CA TRP A 203 2.52 -13.03 -9.22
C TRP A 203 1.43 -12.18 -9.87
N PRO A 204 1.77 -10.99 -10.38
CA PRO A 204 0.80 -10.04 -10.88
C PRO A 204 0.04 -10.60 -12.08
N SER A 205 -1.27 -10.50 -12.03
CA SER A 205 -2.11 -10.92 -13.16
C SER A 205 -1.98 -9.96 -14.34
N ALA A 206 -1.93 -10.52 -15.54
CA ALA A 206 -1.83 -9.78 -16.81
C ALA A 206 -3.08 -8.93 -17.13
N ALA A 207 -4.20 -9.11 -16.44
CA ALA A 207 -5.49 -8.47 -16.74
C ALA A 207 -5.62 -7.04 -16.19
N ARG A 208 -4.61 -6.19 -16.39
CA ARG A 208 -4.67 -4.78 -15.97
C ARG A 208 -4.70 -3.89 -17.21
N ASP A 209 -5.60 -2.89 -17.24
CA ASP A 209 -5.61 -1.83 -18.27
C ASP A 209 -4.53 -0.78 -17.93
N PRO A 210 -3.39 -0.74 -18.66
CA PRO A 210 -2.29 0.16 -18.36
C PRO A 210 -2.66 1.64 -18.50
N ARG A 211 -3.54 1.99 -19.46
CA ARG A 211 -3.95 3.37 -19.68
C ARG A 211 -4.81 3.89 -18.54
N ARG A 212 -5.75 3.07 -18.09
CA ARG A 212 -6.60 3.41 -16.94
C ARG A 212 -5.76 3.56 -15.68
N ARG A 213 -4.80 2.66 -15.45
CA ARG A 213 -3.89 2.73 -14.31
C ARG A 213 -3.06 4.01 -14.34
N ARG A 214 -2.46 4.33 -15.48
CA ARG A 214 -1.66 5.56 -15.66
C ARG A 214 -2.49 6.82 -15.38
N ALA A 215 -3.73 6.90 -15.89
CA ALA A 215 -4.61 8.03 -15.58
C ALA A 215 -4.89 8.17 -14.08
N GLN A 216 -5.10 7.05 -13.37
CA GLN A 216 -5.33 7.07 -11.93
C GLN A 216 -4.08 7.51 -11.14
N GLU A 217 -2.89 7.05 -11.53
CA GLU A 217 -1.62 7.44 -10.91
C GLU A 217 -1.37 8.95 -11.07
N LEU A 218 -1.50 9.49 -12.28
CA LEU A 218 -1.37 10.92 -12.55
C LEU A 218 -2.38 11.77 -11.76
N ARG A 219 -3.65 11.33 -11.74
CA ARG A 219 -4.69 11.96 -10.93
C ARG A 219 -4.33 11.97 -9.45
N ASN A 220 -3.88 10.82 -8.94
CA ASN A 220 -3.59 10.65 -7.52
C ASN A 220 -2.37 11.46 -7.10
N HIS A 221 -1.34 11.54 -7.92
CA HIS A 221 -0.18 12.38 -7.68
C HIS A 221 -0.58 13.84 -7.43
N VAL A 222 -1.40 14.42 -8.32
CA VAL A 222 -1.97 15.77 -8.11
C VAL A 222 -2.79 15.85 -6.82
N LEU A 223 -3.66 14.85 -6.56
CA LEU A 223 -4.49 14.87 -5.36
C LEU A 223 -3.69 14.73 -4.06
N ILE A 224 -2.58 13.98 -4.04
CA ILE A 224 -1.65 13.90 -2.90
C ILE A 224 -1.03 15.27 -2.64
N GLY A 225 -0.60 15.98 -3.67
CA GLY A 225 -0.13 17.36 -3.58
C GLY A 225 -1.15 18.27 -2.87
N TRP A 226 -2.40 18.23 -3.29
CA TRP A 226 -3.48 19.00 -2.66
C TRP A 226 -3.82 18.56 -1.24
N LEU A 227 -3.70 17.26 -0.95
CA LEU A 227 -4.00 16.71 0.38
C LEU A 227 -2.93 17.07 1.41
N ARG A 228 -1.63 17.09 1.03
CA ARG A 228 -0.51 17.05 1.99
C ARG A 228 0.59 18.07 1.77
N ARG A 229 0.89 18.45 0.53
CA ARG A 229 2.05 19.25 0.19
C ARG A 229 1.76 20.76 0.24
N PRO A 230 2.77 21.64 0.27
CA PRO A 230 2.58 23.09 0.17
C PRO A 230 1.74 23.51 -1.04
N LEU A 231 1.02 24.62 -0.94
CA LEU A 231 0.11 25.06 -2.01
C LEU A 231 0.84 25.31 -3.34
N ALA A 232 2.05 25.89 -3.27
CA ALA A 232 2.87 26.10 -4.45
C ALA A 232 3.17 24.81 -5.20
N HIS A 233 3.51 23.73 -4.49
CA HIS A 233 3.73 22.40 -5.07
C HIS A 233 2.43 21.86 -5.72
N ALA A 234 1.31 21.90 -5.00
CA ALA A 234 0.03 21.41 -5.51
C ALA A 234 -0.42 22.14 -6.80
N LEU A 235 -0.17 23.46 -6.86
CA LEU A 235 -0.44 24.27 -8.06
C LEU A 235 0.53 23.91 -9.20
N ALA A 236 1.82 23.72 -8.91
CA ALA A 236 2.82 23.35 -9.92
C ALA A 236 2.50 21.99 -10.56
N GLU A 237 2.17 20.96 -9.77
CA GLU A 237 1.78 19.64 -10.26
C GLU A 237 0.49 19.70 -11.10
N THR A 238 -0.49 20.47 -10.66
CA THR A 238 -1.73 20.67 -11.45
C THR A 238 -1.46 21.39 -12.77
N GLY A 239 -0.60 22.41 -12.73
CA GLY A 239 -0.17 23.16 -13.92
C GLY A 239 0.62 22.29 -14.89
N TRP A 240 1.53 21.47 -14.38
CA TRP A 240 2.28 20.49 -15.20
C TRP A 240 1.33 19.51 -15.90
N LEU A 241 0.39 18.90 -15.18
CA LEU A 241 -0.58 17.96 -15.77
C LEU A 241 -1.48 18.66 -16.80
N ALA A 242 -1.89 19.92 -16.54
CA ALA A 242 -2.67 20.69 -17.50
C ALA A 242 -1.89 21.04 -18.78
N ALA A 243 -0.61 21.38 -18.64
CA ALA A 243 0.28 21.63 -19.77
C ALA A 243 0.51 20.34 -20.60
N ALA A 244 0.75 19.20 -19.93
CA ALA A 244 0.91 17.90 -20.59
C ALA A 244 -0.38 17.51 -21.36
N ALA A 245 -1.55 17.66 -20.75
CA ALA A 245 -2.83 17.36 -21.39
C ALA A 245 -3.08 18.21 -22.66
N ARG A 246 -2.64 19.48 -22.64
CA ARG A 246 -2.74 20.36 -23.82
C ARG A 246 -1.74 20.01 -24.92
N ARG A 247 -0.47 19.76 -24.53
CA ARG A 247 0.64 19.49 -25.46
C ARG A 247 0.46 18.15 -26.17
N ASP A 248 0.22 17.10 -25.40
CA ASP A 248 0.26 15.72 -25.89
C ASP A 248 -1.09 15.29 -26.46
N ARG A 249 -2.17 16.03 -26.18
CA ARG A 249 -3.56 15.70 -26.54
C ARG A 249 -3.94 14.25 -26.22
N ASP A 250 -3.24 13.66 -25.23
CA ASP A 250 -3.45 12.28 -24.81
C ASP A 250 -4.72 12.18 -23.94
N PRO A 251 -5.64 11.26 -24.28
CA PRO A 251 -6.84 11.01 -23.47
C PRO A 251 -6.53 10.62 -22.01
N VAL A 252 -5.38 10.00 -21.75
CA VAL A 252 -4.97 9.57 -20.39
C VAL A 252 -4.71 10.77 -19.50
N THR A 253 -3.89 11.73 -19.95
CA THR A 253 -3.56 12.95 -19.20
C THR A 253 -4.78 13.87 -19.06
N SER A 254 -5.58 14.01 -20.13
CA SER A 254 -6.82 14.81 -20.11
C SER A 254 -7.85 14.25 -19.12
N ARG A 255 -8.00 12.93 -19.08
CA ARG A 255 -8.85 12.24 -18.12
C ARG A 255 -8.35 12.41 -16.69
N ALA A 256 -7.03 12.22 -16.47
CA ALA A 256 -6.41 12.38 -15.17
C ALA A 256 -6.66 13.79 -14.58
N LEU A 257 -6.46 14.83 -15.42
CA LEU A 257 -6.71 16.22 -15.04
C LEU A 257 -8.18 16.46 -14.68
N ALA A 258 -9.11 16.03 -15.53
CA ALA A 258 -10.54 16.21 -15.29
C ALA A 258 -10.97 15.52 -14.00
N GLU A 259 -10.54 14.27 -13.77
CA GLU A 259 -10.85 13.54 -12.54
C GLU A 259 -10.17 14.17 -11.30
N ALA A 260 -8.97 14.75 -11.40
CA ALA A 260 -8.32 15.48 -10.33
C ALA A 260 -9.13 16.72 -9.94
N LEU A 261 -9.51 17.55 -10.93
CA LEU A 261 -10.29 18.76 -10.70
C LEU A 261 -11.67 18.46 -10.10
N LEU A 262 -12.37 17.43 -10.58
CA LEU A 262 -13.65 16.97 -10.01
C LEU A 262 -13.56 16.53 -8.55
N ASN A 263 -12.39 16.02 -8.13
CA ASN A 263 -12.15 15.58 -6.76
C ASN A 263 -11.47 16.62 -5.88
N LEU A 264 -11.07 17.78 -6.44
CA LEU A 264 -10.38 18.85 -5.73
C LEU A 264 -11.15 19.36 -4.50
N PRO A 265 -12.48 19.61 -4.54
CA PRO A 265 -13.22 20.03 -3.34
C PRO A 265 -13.12 19.02 -2.19
N ARG A 266 -13.11 17.71 -2.52
CA ARG A 266 -12.95 16.65 -1.52
C ARG A 266 -11.52 16.56 -0.98
N ALA A 267 -10.52 16.87 -1.80
CA ALA A 267 -9.13 16.95 -1.37
C ALA A 267 -8.93 18.15 -0.43
N LEU A 268 -9.46 19.30 -0.79
CA LEU A 268 -9.39 20.52 0.02
C LEU A 268 -10.07 20.34 1.40
N SER A 269 -11.24 19.71 1.47
CA SER A 269 -11.92 19.43 2.73
C SER A 269 -11.15 18.47 3.66
N ARG A 270 -10.15 17.74 3.12
CA ARG A 270 -9.32 16.78 3.86
C ARG A 270 -7.85 17.18 3.89
N ARG A 271 -7.56 18.42 3.48
CA ARG A 271 -6.21 18.94 3.43
C ARG A 271 -5.62 19.03 4.84
N ARG A 272 -4.44 18.44 5.01
CA ARG A 272 -3.59 18.57 6.19
C ARG A 272 -2.15 18.67 5.71
N LEU A 273 -1.49 19.78 6.02
CA LEU A 273 -0.10 19.96 5.64
C LEU A 273 0.80 19.03 6.44
N LEU A 274 1.82 18.53 5.76
CA LEU A 274 2.86 17.77 6.41
C LEU A 274 3.73 18.65 7.31
N PRO A 275 4.31 18.09 8.38
CA PRO A 275 5.37 18.76 9.12
C PRO A 275 6.54 19.14 8.20
N PRO A 276 7.23 20.28 8.43
CA PRO A 276 8.36 20.70 7.59
C PRO A 276 9.47 19.65 7.44
N SER A 277 9.71 18.84 8.47
CA SER A 277 10.70 17.76 8.43
C SER A 277 10.31 16.64 7.43
N VAL A 278 9.03 16.28 7.36
CA VAL A 278 8.53 15.27 6.41
C VAL A 278 8.57 15.84 4.99
N GLU A 279 8.21 17.10 4.82
CA GLU A 279 8.30 17.80 3.53
C GLU A 279 9.75 17.85 3.01
N ALA A 280 10.72 18.13 3.88
CA ALA A 280 12.15 18.10 3.54
C ALA A 280 12.63 16.70 3.14
N ASP A 281 12.17 15.65 3.83
CA ASP A 281 12.46 14.27 3.46
C ASP A 281 11.93 13.93 2.06
N ILE A 282 10.72 14.36 1.72
CA ILE A 282 10.12 14.12 0.40
C ILE A 282 10.92 14.85 -0.67
N GLN A 283 11.28 16.10 -0.45
CA GLN A 283 12.12 16.88 -1.39
C GLN A 283 13.48 16.21 -1.63
N LEU A 284 14.09 15.65 -0.58
CA LEU A 284 15.36 14.90 -0.71
C LEU A 284 15.19 13.67 -1.61
N LEU A 285 14.09 12.92 -1.46
CA LEU A 285 13.78 11.76 -2.31
C LEU A 285 13.51 12.17 -3.77
N GLU A 286 12.77 13.26 -4.00
CA GLU A 286 12.50 13.80 -5.34
C GLU A 286 13.78 14.18 -6.07
N HIS A 287 14.72 14.85 -5.39
CA HIS A 287 16.01 15.22 -5.97
C HIS A 287 16.91 14.01 -6.27
N SER A 288 16.91 13.00 -5.40
CA SER A 288 17.70 11.78 -5.59
C SER A 288 17.19 10.92 -6.76
N ASN A 289 15.90 10.95 -7.05
CA ASN A 289 15.33 10.20 -8.19
C ASN A 289 15.46 10.93 -9.53
N ALA A 290 15.81 12.22 -9.52
CA ALA A 290 16.02 13.04 -10.72
C ALA A 290 17.48 13.06 -11.19
N ALA A 291 18.41 12.60 -10.37
CA ALA A 291 19.85 12.51 -10.65
C ALA A 291 20.23 11.12 -11.19
#